data_1a4e90f14add2a56701bf90b268e7466
#
_entry.id   1a4e90f14add2a56701bf90b268e7466
#
_cell.length_a   1.000
_cell.length_b   1.000
_cell.length_c   1.000
_cell.angle_alpha   90.00
_cell.angle_beta   90.00
_cell.angle_gamma   90.00
#
_symmetry.space_group_name_H-M   'P 1'
#
loop_
_entity.id
_entity.type
_entity.pdbx_description
1 polymer ?
#
loop_
_entity_poly.entity_id
_entity_poly.type
_entity_poly.pdbx_seq_one_letter_code
_entity_poly.pdbx_strand_id
1 'polypeptide(L)'
;MSASGWIGVDLDGTLAKYDGWKDGAIGDPVPEMLFRVRKWLADGVTVKCMTARASVPEQVAVVREWLDSHGLEAVEITNLKDFSMIELWDDRAVCVEPNTGRVVGRNGR
;
A
#
# COMPACT_ATOMS: atom_id res chain seq x y z
N MET A 1 -20.48 -7.53 7.26
CA MET A 1 -20.27 -7.31 5.95
C MET A 1 -19.28 -6.25 5.73
N SER A 2 -18.57 -6.40 4.80
CA SER A 2 -17.55 -5.47 4.62
C SER A 2 -18.10 -4.20 4.11
N ALA A 3 -17.56 -3.18 4.57
CA ALA A 3 -17.80 -1.91 4.01
C ALA A 3 -17.43 -1.96 2.55
N SER A 4 -18.02 -1.11 1.79
CA SER A 4 -17.71 -1.02 0.40
C SER A 4 -16.39 -0.29 0.15
N GLY A 5 -15.65 0.05 1.18
CA GLY A 5 -14.40 0.78 1.03
C GLY A 5 -13.19 -0.12 0.96
N TRP A 6 -12.03 0.49 0.75
CA TRP A 6 -10.77 -0.25 0.68
C TRP A 6 -9.66 0.53 1.37
N ILE A 7 -8.65 -0.23 1.80
CA ILE A 7 -7.44 0.35 2.40
C ILE A 7 -6.34 0.30 1.36
N GLY A 8 -5.70 1.43 1.13
CA GLY A 8 -4.55 1.52 0.24
C GLY A 8 -3.26 1.35 1.01
N VAL A 9 -2.34 0.57 0.44
CA VAL A 9 -1.03 0.35 1.04
C VAL A 9 0.02 0.58 -0.03
N ASP A 10 0.92 1.53 0.22
CA ASP A 10 2.04 1.78 -0.67
C ASP A 10 3.00 0.59 -0.65
N LEU A 11 3.75 0.40 -1.71
CA LEU A 11 4.66 -0.73 -1.83
C LEU A 11 6.06 -0.39 -1.34
N ASP A 12 6.82 0.36 -2.15
CA ASP A 12 8.22 0.64 -1.85
C ASP A 12 8.34 1.55 -0.63
N GLY A 13 8.95 1.05 0.43
CA GLY A 13 9.13 1.79 1.67
C GLY A 13 8.05 1.54 2.71
N THR A 14 6.95 0.90 2.35
CA THR A 14 5.86 0.61 3.28
C THR A 14 5.63 -0.89 3.40
N LEU A 15 5.16 -1.54 2.34
CA LEU A 15 4.94 -3.00 2.37
C LEU A 15 6.23 -3.75 2.05
N ALA A 16 7.07 -3.20 1.19
CA ALA A 16 8.37 -3.77 0.82
C ALA A 16 9.46 -2.81 1.25
N LYS A 17 10.59 -3.37 1.67
CA LYS A 17 11.76 -2.54 2.01
C LYS A 17 12.29 -1.89 0.76
N TYR A 18 12.77 -0.66 0.89
CA TYR A 18 13.23 0.12 -0.26
C TYR A 18 14.46 0.94 0.12
N ASP A 19 15.56 0.73 -0.60
CA ASP A 19 16.75 1.53 -0.43
C ASP A 19 17.35 1.89 -1.79
N GLY A 20 16.49 2.14 -2.79
CA GLY A 20 16.88 2.52 -4.12
C GLY A 20 16.16 1.69 -5.17
N TRP A 21 16.22 2.15 -6.41
CA TRP A 21 15.44 1.55 -7.50
C TRP A 21 15.90 0.14 -7.88
N LYS A 22 17.21 -0.07 -7.96
CA LYS A 22 17.84 -1.38 -8.22
C LYS A 22 17.24 -2.12 -9.40
N ASP A 23 17.12 -1.42 -10.51
CA ASP A 23 16.60 -1.98 -11.77
C ASP A 23 15.17 -2.52 -11.62
N GLY A 24 14.41 -1.91 -10.72
CA GLY A 24 13.01 -2.28 -10.53
C GLY A 24 12.78 -3.43 -9.59
N ALA A 25 13.82 -4.04 -9.04
CA ALA A 25 13.64 -5.12 -8.07
C ALA A 25 12.92 -4.63 -6.84
N ILE A 26 11.98 -5.44 -6.33
CA ILE A 26 11.24 -5.13 -5.13
C ILE A 26 11.93 -5.83 -3.95
N GLY A 27 12.11 -5.09 -2.86
CA GLY A 27 12.79 -5.62 -1.69
C GLY A 27 11.95 -6.62 -0.90
N ASP A 28 12.52 -7.09 0.20
CA ASP A 28 11.82 -8.03 1.07
C ASP A 28 10.61 -7.36 1.70
N PRO A 29 9.58 -8.16 2.03
CA PRO A 29 8.42 -7.57 2.71
C PRO A 29 8.83 -7.02 4.09
N VAL A 30 8.17 -5.93 4.47
CA VAL A 30 8.28 -5.39 5.82
C VAL A 30 7.38 -6.26 6.69
N PRO A 31 7.95 -7.05 7.63
CA PRO A 31 7.15 -8.06 8.32
C PRO A 31 5.91 -7.52 9.02
N GLU A 32 6.04 -6.38 9.66
CA GLU A 32 4.94 -5.78 10.41
C GLU A 32 3.80 -5.37 9.49
N MET A 33 4.13 -4.82 8.32
CA MET A 33 3.10 -4.44 7.35
C MET A 33 2.49 -5.67 6.68
N LEU A 34 3.30 -6.65 6.37
CA LEU A 34 2.79 -7.89 5.76
C LEU A 34 1.78 -8.56 6.69
N PHE A 35 2.12 -8.64 7.98
CA PHE A 35 1.20 -9.20 8.97
C PHE A 35 -0.12 -8.43 9.00
N ARG A 36 -0.02 -7.10 8.97
CA ARG A 36 -1.21 -6.24 9.04
C ARG A 36 -2.10 -6.43 7.82
N VAL A 37 -1.50 -6.48 6.63
CA VAL A 37 -2.27 -6.69 5.40
C VAL A 37 -2.96 -8.05 5.42
N ARG A 38 -2.22 -9.08 5.82
CA ARG A 38 -2.79 -10.43 5.90
C ARG A 38 -3.96 -10.47 6.87
N LYS A 39 -3.86 -9.75 7.97
CA LYS A 39 -4.94 -9.72 8.94
C LYS A 39 -6.17 -9.03 8.38
N TRP A 40 -5.98 -7.91 7.69
CA TRP A 40 -7.10 -7.23 7.04
C TRP A 40 -7.80 -8.15 6.06
N LEU A 41 -7.02 -8.84 5.22
CA LEU A 41 -7.61 -9.75 4.24
C LEU A 41 -8.39 -10.88 4.91
N ALA A 42 -7.84 -11.42 6.00
CA ALA A 42 -8.52 -12.47 6.75
C ALA A 42 -9.83 -11.97 7.36
N ASP A 43 -9.90 -10.69 7.69
CA ASP A 43 -11.09 -10.08 8.26
C ASP A 43 -12.07 -9.60 7.18
N GLY A 44 -11.81 -9.89 5.92
CA GLY A 44 -12.71 -9.50 4.84
C GLY A 44 -12.56 -8.08 4.34
N VAL A 45 -11.49 -7.39 4.73
CA VAL A 45 -11.23 -6.02 4.30
C VAL A 45 -10.60 -6.04 2.91
N THR A 46 -11.08 -5.16 2.03
CA THR A 46 -10.48 -5.00 0.72
C THR A 46 -9.23 -4.16 0.83
N VAL A 47 -8.11 -4.66 0.30
CA VAL A 47 -6.83 -3.96 0.32
C VAL A 47 -6.34 -3.82 -1.11
N LYS A 48 -5.83 -2.65 -1.45
CA LYS A 48 -5.18 -2.41 -2.74
C LYS A 48 -3.77 -1.90 -2.51
N CYS A 49 -2.85 -2.41 -3.32
CA CYS A 49 -1.48 -1.91 -3.33
C CYS A 49 -1.45 -0.65 -4.19
N MET A 50 -1.28 0.49 -3.54
CA MET A 50 -1.29 1.78 -4.22
C MET A 50 0.16 2.19 -4.46
N THR A 51 0.60 2.05 -5.70
CA THR A 51 2.02 2.19 -6.03
C THR A 51 2.21 3.00 -7.31
N ALA A 52 3.22 3.86 -7.31
CA ALA A 52 3.59 4.59 -8.52
C ALA A 52 4.02 3.64 -9.65
N ARG A 53 4.46 2.42 -9.31
CA ARG A 53 4.83 1.44 -10.33
C ARG A 53 3.66 1.08 -11.23
N ALA A 54 2.42 1.32 -10.78
CA ALA A 54 1.24 1.00 -11.58
C ALA A 54 1.12 1.88 -12.83
N SER A 55 1.87 2.99 -12.90
CA SER A 55 1.87 3.84 -14.09
C SER A 55 2.79 3.29 -15.19
N VAL A 56 3.53 2.22 -14.91
CA VAL A 56 4.47 1.63 -15.87
C VAL A 56 4.02 0.19 -16.12
N PRO A 57 3.53 -0.13 -17.33
CA PRO A 57 2.96 -1.47 -17.58
C PRO A 57 3.88 -2.63 -17.23
N GLU A 58 5.18 -2.50 -17.53
CA GLU A 58 6.13 -3.56 -17.21
C GLU A 58 6.25 -3.77 -15.71
N GLN A 59 6.05 -2.73 -14.92
CA GLN A 59 6.17 -2.83 -13.48
C GLN A 59 4.93 -3.44 -12.84
N VAL A 60 3.77 -3.32 -13.49
CA VAL A 60 2.56 -3.95 -12.97
C VAL A 60 2.75 -5.46 -12.83
N ALA A 61 3.37 -6.09 -13.85
CA ALA A 61 3.62 -7.52 -13.79
C ALA A 61 4.60 -7.88 -12.68
N VAL A 62 5.62 -7.04 -12.47
CA VAL A 62 6.60 -7.25 -11.41
C VAL A 62 5.94 -7.18 -10.05
N VAL A 63 5.07 -6.19 -9.84
CA VAL A 63 4.34 -6.04 -8.59
C VAL A 63 3.40 -7.22 -8.38
N ARG A 64 2.70 -7.64 -9.44
CA ARG A 64 1.78 -8.78 -9.35
C ARG A 64 2.50 -10.04 -8.91
N GLU A 65 3.65 -10.30 -9.50
CA GLU A 65 4.43 -11.47 -9.15
C GLU A 65 4.90 -11.42 -7.69
N TRP A 66 5.35 -10.24 -7.26
CA TRP A 66 5.80 -10.07 -5.89
C TRP A 66 4.67 -10.31 -4.89
N LEU A 67 3.50 -9.71 -5.14
CA LEU A 67 2.34 -9.89 -4.27
C LEU A 67 1.93 -11.37 -4.21
N ASP A 68 1.86 -12.02 -5.37
CA ASP A 68 1.47 -13.43 -5.42
C ASP A 68 2.45 -14.29 -4.65
N SER A 69 3.75 -14.00 -4.74
CA SER A 69 4.77 -14.80 -4.07
C SER A 69 4.70 -14.68 -2.55
N HIS A 70 4.01 -13.67 -2.05
CA HIS A 70 3.85 -13.48 -0.61
C HIS A 70 2.43 -13.75 -0.13
N GLY A 71 1.63 -14.45 -0.95
CA GLY A 71 0.29 -14.85 -0.55
C GLY A 71 -0.71 -13.72 -0.60
N LEU A 72 -0.45 -12.69 -1.38
CA LEU A 72 -1.31 -11.51 -1.45
C LEU A 72 -2.04 -11.44 -2.80
N GLU A 73 -2.50 -12.59 -3.30
CA GLU A 73 -3.17 -12.65 -4.60
C GLU A 73 -4.45 -11.80 -4.63
N ALA A 74 -5.08 -11.62 -3.48
CA ALA A 74 -6.33 -10.86 -3.41
C ALA A 74 -6.13 -9.35 -3.46
N VAL A 75 -4.88 -8.88 -3.39
CA VAL A 75 -4.58 -7.46 -3.36
C VAL A 75 -4.51 -6.92 -4.78
N GLU A 76 -5.38 -5.95 -5.11
CA GLU A 76 -5.33 -5.28 -6.41
C GLU A 76 -4.19 -4.28 -6.45
N ILE A 77 -3.75 -3.95 -7.66
CA ILE A 77 -2.69 -2.97 -7.89
C ILE A 77 -3.33 -1.72 -8.51
N THR A 78 -3.02 -0.56 -7.94
CA THR A 78 -3.60 0.69 -8.44
C THR A 78 -2.65 1.86 -8.17
N ASN A 79 -2.85 2.94 -8.90
CA ASN A 79 -2.24 4.23 -8.57
C ASN A 79 -3.32 5.32 -8.50
N LEU A 80 -4.58 4.90 -8.38
CA LEU A 80 -5.70 5.83 -8.34
C LEU A 80 -6.40 5.72 -7.00
N LYS A 81 -6.69 6.86 -6.39
CA LYS A 81 -7.54 6.84 -5.21
C LYS A 81 -8.94 7.31 -5.62
N ASP A 82 -9.94 6.79 -4.93
CA ASP A 82 -11.32 7.15 -5.19
C ASP A 82 -12.04 7.38 -3.87
N PHE A 83 -13.32 7.71 -3.96
CA PHE A 83 -14.09 8.05 -2.76
C PHE A 83 -14.27 6.88 -1.81
N SER A 84 -14.02 5.64 -2.28
CA SER A 84 -14.16 4.46 -1.42
C SER A 84 -12.89 4.16 -0.64
N MET A 85 -11.79 4.87 -0.88
CA MET A 85 -10.56 4.65 -0.11
C MET A 85 -10.78 5.12 1.32
N ILE A 86 -10.66 4.19 2.27
CA ILE A 86 -10.89 4.46 3.68
C ILE A 86 -9.64 5.07 4.31
N GLU A 87 -8.48 4.49 4.01
CA GLU A 87 -7.20 4.87 4.58
C GLU A 87 -6.11 4.65 3.56
N LEU A 88 -5.03 5.40 3.68
CA LEU A 88 -3.81 5.18 2.87
C LEU A 88 -2.64 5.04 3.82
N TRP A 89 -1.95 3.91 3.73
CA TRP A 89 -0.74 3.63 4.51
C TRP A 89 0.45 3.83 3.60
N ASP A 90 1.23 4.85 3.89
CA ASP A 90 2.28 5.31 2.97
C ASP A 90 3.38 5.98 3.80
N ASP A 91 4.62 5.55 3.60
CA ASP A 91 5.76 6.06 4.39
C ASP A 91 6.10 7.51 4.07
N ARG A 92 5.59 8.04 2.96
CA ARG A 92 5.92 9.40 2.54
C ARG A 92 4.79 10.40 2.78
N ALA A 93 3.60 9.91 3.13
CA ALA A 93 2.45 10.79 3.31
C ALA A 93 2.51 11.49 4.65
N VAL A 94 2.04 12.71 4.67
CA VAL A 94 1.84 13.48 5.90
C VAL A 94 0.35 13.57 6.13
N CYS A 95 -0.11 13.09 7.27
CA CYS A 95 -1.53 13.12 7.61
C CYS A 95 -1.91 14.49 8.11
N VAL A 96 -2.99 15.04 7.57
CA VAL A 96 -3.48 16.34 8.01
C VAL A 96 -4.87 16.17 8.60
N GLU A 97 -5.18 17.02 9.58
CA GLU A 97 -6.49 17.04 10.21
C GLU A 97 -7.52 17.58 9.23
N PRO A 98 -8.70 16.96 9.16
CA PRO A 98 -9.71 17.40 8.20
C PRO A 98 -10.02 18.88 8.35
N ASN A 99 -10.05 19.56 7.22
CA ASN A 99 -10.51 20.96 7.08
C ASN A 99 -9.64 22.01 7.74
N THR A 100 -8.50 21.65 8.33
CA THR A 100 -7.66 22.64 9.04
C THR A 100 -6.26 22.75 8.46
N GLY A 101 -5.76 21.72 7.81
CA GLY A 101 -4.38 21.68 7.33
C GLY A 101 -3.36 21.39 8.41
N ARG A 102 -3.79 21.11 9.63
CA ARG A 102 -2.86 20.84 10.72
C ARG A 102 -2.29 19.42 10.58
N VAL A 103 -1.00 19.29 10.77
CA VAL A 103 -0.31 17.99 10.67
C VAL A 103 -0.66 17.12 11.87
N VAL A 104 -0.98 15.87 11.63
CA VAL A 104 -1.39 14.91 12.67
C VAL A 104 -0.52 13.68 12.60
N GLY A 105 0.02 13.30 13.75
CA GLY A 105 0.57 11.96 13.92
C GLY A 105 1.86 11.64 13.23
N ARG A 106 2.42 12.54 12.45
CA ARG A 106 3.72 12.27 11.86
C ARG A 106 4.80 12.60 12.89
N ASN A 107 5.48 11.58 13.32
CA ASN A 107 6.44 11.68 14.37
C ASN A 107 7.51 12.70 14.02
N GLY A 108 7.80 13.61 14.93
CA GLY A 108 8.84 14.60 14.73
C GLY A 108 8.48 15.71 13.76
N ARG A 109 7.24 15.84 13.40
CA ARG A 109 6.82 16.84 12.44
C ARG A 109 5.81 17.79 13.02
#